data_55e1b4336b13266aa284f113d10411be
#
_entry.id   55e1b4336b13266aa284f113d10411be
#
_cell.length_a   1.000
_cell.length_b   1.000
_cell.length_c   1.000
_cell.angle_alpha   90.00
_cell.angle_beta   90.00
_cell.angle_gamma   90.00
#
_symmetry.space_group_name_H-M   'P 1'
#
loop_
_entity.id
_entity.type
_entity.pdbx_description
1 polymer ?
#
loop_
_entity_poly.entity_id
_entity_poly.type
_entity_poly.pdbx_seq_one_letter_code
_entity_poly.pdbx_strand_id
1 'polypeptide(L)'
;MNRMFKFITGTDNPLGGRCPGDCSYCWAQGEKGLVQKHRMTKYEGVPRLYPQVLKKRYGAADFIFDCDMRDKYSPDVPDEMIFEIYRWQEKSPLARFLDLTKWPTRYPSLLSRIPKNVVIGATIETNRPTTMKISRAPSPCLRLKAMKYVAENTDHRTFLSVEPILDFDVEEFASLIREVRPWKVAVGYDNYGNKLPEPPLERVEAFIELLGEFTEVERKTVRKAWWEK
;
A
#
# COMPACT_ATOMS: atom_id res chain seq x y z
N MET A 1 -9.63 16.65 7.93
CA MET A 1 -9.21 15.26 8.22
C MET A 1 -8.08 14.94 7.25
N ASN A 2 -6.86 14.64 7.74
CA ASN A 2 -5.74 14.26 6.86
C ASN A 2 -6.03 12.86 6.29
N ARG A 3 -6.39 12.79 5.01
CA ARG A 3 -6.63 11.52 4.33
C ARG A 3 -5.31 10.89 3.94
N MET A 4 -5.18 9.56 4.00
CA MET A 4 -3.95 8.86 3.65
C MET A 4 -3.53 9.13 2.20
N PHE A 5 -4.47 9.12 1.26
CA PHE A 5 -4.30 9.59 -0.13
C PHE A 5 -5.43 10.56 -0.47
N LYS A 6 -5.15 11.57 -1.32
CA LYS A 6 -6.12 12.63 -1.65
C LYS A 6 -7.39 12.09 -2.32
N PHE A 7 -7.27 11.00 -3.08
CA PHE A 7 -8.39 10.37 -3.79
C PHE A 7 -9.25 9.45 -2.90
N ILE A 8 -8.78 9.07 -1.72
CA ILE A 8 -9.54 8.23 -0.77
C ILE A 8 -10.58 9.07 -0.03
N THR A 9 -11.83 8.62 -0.02
CA THR A 9 -12.93 9.29 0.70
C THR A 9 -13.12 8.75 2.12
N GLY A 10 -12.73 7.50 2.36
CA GLY A 10 -12.81 6.86 3.68
C GLY A 10 -11.94 5.62 3.78
N THR A 11 -11.78 5.13 5.01
CA THR A 11 -11.09 3.87 5.29
C THR A 11 -12.02 2.95 6.05
N ASP A 12 -11.96 1.63 5.77
CA ASP A 12 -12.66 0.63 6.54
C ASP A 12 -11.79 -0.62 6.72
N ASN A 13 -11.90 -1.21 7.90
CA ASN A 13 -11.06 -2.33 8.30
C ASN A 13 -11.93 -3.55 8.65
N PRO A 14 -12.37 -4.34 7.66
CA PRO A 14 -13.11 -5.58 7.88
C PRO A 14 -12.26 -6.68 8.52
N LEU A 15 -10.93 -6.56 8.46
CA LEU A 15 -9.97 -7.52 8.99
C LEU A 15 -9.26 -6.94 10.23
N GLY A 16 -9.15 -7.73 11.28
CA GLY A 16 -8.34 -7.46 12.46
C GLY A 16 -7.24 -8.50 12.63
N GLY A 17 -6.56 -8.44 13.79
CA GLY A 17 -5.40 -9.27 14.10
C GLY A 17 -4.07 -8.55 13.85
N ARG A 18 -2.98 -9.10 14.39
CA ARG A 18 -1.64 -8.53 14.23
C ARG A 18 -1.15 -8.72 12.79
N CYS A 19 -0.60 -7.67 12.19
CA CYS A 19 0.05 -7.77 10.88
C CYS A 19 1.45 -8.41 11.04
N PRO A 20 1.80 -9.47 10.29
CA PRO A 20 3.09 -10.13 10.41
C PRO A 20 4.22 -9.36 9.72
N GLY A 21 3.93 -8.26 9.03
CA GLY A 21 4.89 -7.45 8.28
C GLY A 21 5.98 -6.83 9.14
N ASP A 22 5.65 -6.49 10.38
CA ASP A 22 6.57 -5.98 11.39
C ASP A 22 7.49 -4.87 10.84
N CYS A 23 6.87 -3.94 10.09
CA CYS A 23 7.58 -2.84 9.44
C CYS A 23 8.08 -1.84 10.49
N SER A 24 9.37 -1.50 10.45
CA SER A 24 10.00 -0.57 11.41
C SER A 24 9.38 0.82 11.40
N TYR A 25 8.73 1.20 10.31
CA TYR A 25 8.05 2.48 10.12
C TYR A 25 6.51 2.39 10.18
N CYS A 26 5.97 1.29 10.70
CA CYS A 26 4.52 1.07 10.68
C CYS A 26 3.78 2.08 11.57
N TRP A 27 3.05 2.98 10.95
CA TRP A 27 2.23 3.98 11.64
C TRP A 27 1.04 3.36 12.39
N ALA A 28 0.57 2.18 11.94
CA ALA A 28 -0.56 1.50 12.52
C ALA A 28 -0.15 0.59 13.69
N GLN A 29 0.68 -0.40 13.44
CA GLN A 29 0.99 -1.48 14.40
C GLN A 29 2.44 -1.48 14.91
N GLY A 30 3.27 -0.50 14.54
CA GLY A 30 4.61 -0.32 15.11
C GLY A 30 4.57 0.01 16.61
N GLU A 31 5.72 0.01 17.27
CA GLU A 31 5.83 0.29 18.72
C GLU A 31 5.19 1.61 19.15
N LYS A 32 5.30 2.65 18.30
CA LYS A 32 4.69 3.97 18.50
C LYS A 32 3.42 4.17 17.68
N GLY A 33 2.91 3.10 17.06
CA GLY A 33 1.76 3.14 16.16
C GLY A 33 0.43 3.35 16.87
N LEU A 34 -0.61 3.62 16.08
CA LEU A 34 -1.96 3.90 16.59
C LEU A 34 -2.52 2.77 17.45
N VAL A 35 -2.24 1.52 17.10
CA VAL A 35 -2.74 0.35 17.85
C VAL A 35 -2.25 0.38 19.30
N GLN A 36 -0.95 0.60 19.50
CA GLN A 36 -0.36 0.69 20.86
C GLN A 36 -0.85 1.94 21.58
N LYS A 37 -0.82 3.09 20.91
CA LYS A 37 -1.26 4.37 21.48
C LYS A 37 -2.70 4.34 22.00
N HIS A 38 -3.60 3.68 21.27
CA HIS A 38 -5.02 3.63 21.59
C HIS A 38 -5.47 2.28 22.15
N ARG A 39 -4.54 1.35 22.47
CA ARG A 39 -4.82 0.01 22.99
C ARG A 39 -5.92 -0.72 22.22
N MET A 40 -5.75 -0.78 20.89
CA MET A 40 -6.77 -1.29 19.97
C MET A 40 -6.72 -2.82 19.87
N THR A 41 -7.44 -3.51 20.75
CA THR A 41 -7.49 -4.99 20.81
C THR A 41 -7.97 -5.67 19.54
N LYS A 42 -8.64 -4.93 18.65
CA LYS A 42 -9.00 -5.38 17.29
C LYS A 42 -7.80 -5.92 16.52
N TYR A 43 -6.61 -5.37 16.73
CA TYR A 43 -5.39 -5.68 15.96
C TYR A 43 -4.40 -6.56 16.74
N GLU A 44 -4.90 -7.31 17.71
CA GLU A 44 -4.14 -8.31 18.46
C GLU A 44 -4.46 -9.73 17.97
N GLY A 45 -3.52 -10.66 18.15
CA GLY A 45 -3.70 -12.09 17.86
C GLY A 45 -3.83 -12.42 16.37
N VAL A 46 -4.55 -13.50 16.10
CA VAL A 46 -4.72 -14.05 14.73
C VAL A 46 -5.69 -13.24 13.87
N PRO A 47 -5.63 -13.41 12.55
CA PRO A 47 -6.59 -12.79 11.63
C PRO A 47 -8.04 -13.13 12.00
N ARG A 48 -8.91 -12.13 11.97
CA ARG A 48 -10.37 -12.33 12.15
C ARG A 48 -11.16 -11.26 11.41
N LEU A 49 -12.29 -11.67 10.83
CA LEU A 49 -13.23 -10.76 10.17
C LEU A 49 -14.14 -10.06 11.19
N TYR A 50 -14.56 -8.86 10.83
CA TYR A 50 -15.50 -8.04 11.60
C TYR A 50 -16.81 -7.88 10.81
N PRO A 51 -17.83 -8.70 11.06
CA PRO A 51 -19.07 -8.75 10.27
C PRO A 51 -19.83 -7.42 10.22
N GLN A 52 -19.72 -6.58 11.25
CA GLN A 52 -20.33 -5.25 11.28
C GLN A 52 -19.77 -4.32 10.20
N VAL A 53 -18.49 -4.46 9.83
CA VAL A 53 -17.88 -3.69 8.73
C VAL A 53 -18.36 -4.24 7.38
N LEU A 54 -18.44 -5.55 7.23
CA LEU A 54 -18.88 -6.22 5.99
C LEU A 54 -20.39 -5.97 5.65
N LYS A 55 -21.14 -5.35 6.58
CA LYS A 55 -22.52 -4.90 6.34
C LYS A 55 -22.60 -3.53 5.69
N LYS A 56 -21.54 -2.72 5.75
CA LYS A 56 -21.54 -1.38 5.16
C LYS A 56 -21.68 -1.44 3.64
N ARG A 57 -22.23 -0.37 3.07
CA ARG A 57 -22.39 -0.17 1.62
C ARG A 57 -21.93 1.23 1.27
N TYR A 58 -21.47 1.38 0.03
CA TYR A 58 -20.89 2.60 -0.49
C TYR A 58 -21.48 2.96 -1.84
N GLY A 59 -21.53 4.25 -2.16
CA GLY A 59 -22.05 4.79 -3.40
C GLY A 59 -20.96 5.18 -4.40
N ALA A 60 -21.37 5.74 -5.53
CA ALA A 60 -20.46 6.12 -6.63
C ALA A 60 -19.42 7.18 -6.26
N ALA A 61 -19.71 8.01 -5.26
CA ALA A 61 -18.76 9.02 -4.79
C ALA A 61 -17.67 8.47 -3.84
N ASP A 62 -17.82 7.21 -3.41
CA ASP A 62 -16.93 6.62 -2.42
C ASP A 62 -15.73 5.93 -3.09
N PHE A 63 -14.56 6.20 -2.52
CA PHE A 63 -13.33 5.48 -2.79
C PHE A 63 -12.72 5.06 -1.45
N ILE A 64 -12.86 3.80 -1.12
CA ILE A 64 -12.53 3.26 0.20
C ILE A 64 -11.18 2.56 0.16
N PHE A 65 -10.27 2.96 1.05
CA PHE A 65 -9.08 2.17 1.33
C PHE A 65 -9.44 1.13 2.39
N ASP A 66 -9.52 -0.12 1.99
CA ASP A 66 -9.81 -1.20 2.92
C ASP A 66 -8.54 -1.79 3.55
N CYS A 67 -8.66 -2.23 4.78
CA CYS A 67 -7.55 -2.89 5.50
C CYS A 67 -6.27 -2.04 5.60
N ASP A 68 -6.40 -0.70 5.77
CA ASP A 68 -5.27 0.21 5.94
C ASP A 68 -4.45 -0.06 7.23
N MET A 69 -5.09 -0.64 8.25
CA MET A 69 -4.47 -0.96 9.54
C MET A 69 -3.81 -2.35 9.59
N ARG A 70 -4.15 -3.26 8.67
CA ARG A 70 -3.62 -4.62 8.58
C ARG A 70 -3.64 -5.11 7.14
N ASP A 71 -2.52 -5.63 6.69
CA ASP A 71 -2.41 -6.15 5.32
C ASP A 71 -3.22 -7.46 5.16
N LYS A 72 -4.24 -7.42 4.30
CA LYS A 72 -5.12 -8.58 4.06
C LYS A 72 -4.49 -9.66 3.19
N TYR A 73 -3.41 -9.34 2.47
CA TYR A 73 -2.68 -10.29 1.64
C TYR A 73 -1.47 -10.90 2.36
N SER A 74 -1.29 -10.61 3.66
CA SER A 74 -0.24 -11.26 4.43
C SER A 74 -0.45 -12.78 4.52
N PRO A 75 0.62 -13.58 4.65
CA PRO A 75 0.57 -15.03 4.47
C PRO A 75 -0.27 -15.77 5.52
N ASP A 76 -0.54 -15.14 6.64
CA ASP A 76 -1.36 -15.69 7.73
C ASP A 76 -2.87 -15.48 7.55
N VAL A 77 -3.30 -14.76 6.50
CA VAL A 77 -4.72 -14.57 6.18
C VAL A 77 -5.18 -15.66 5.22
N PRO A 78 -6.15 -16.51 5.62
CA PRO A 78 -6.74 -17.50 4.73
C PRO A 78 -7.44 -16.86 3.52
N ASP A 79 -7.40 -17.52 2.37
CA ASP A 79 -8.05 -17.04 1.13
C ASP A 79 -9.55 -16.84 1.32
N GLU A 80 -10.20 -17.66 2.14
CA GLU A 80 -11.63 -17.56 2.46
C GLU A 80 -11.98 -16.21 3.09
N MET A 81 -11.10 -15.67 3.96
CA MET A 81 -11.30 -14.35 4.54
C MET A 81 -11.14 -13.23 3.49
N ILE A 82 -10.20 -13.38 2.56
CA ILE A 82 -10.02 -12.46 1.44
C ILE A 82 -11.27 -12.48 0.55
N PHE A 83 -11.80 -13.66 0.25
CA PHE A 83 -13.01 -13.80 -0.56
C PHE A 83 -14.26 -13.22 0.12
N GLU A 84 -14.36 -13.25 1.45
CA GLU A 84 -15.43 -12.54 2.17
C GLU A 84 -15.31 -11.02 2.00
N ILE A 85 -14.07 -10.48 2.02
CA ILE A 85 -13.83 -9.06 1.77
C ILE A 85 -14.18 -8.70 0.32
N TYR A 86 -13.80 -9.54 -0.65
CA TYR A 86 -14.18 -9.34 -2.06
C TYR A 86 -15.70 -9.32 -2.25
N ARG A 87 -16.43 -10.27 -1.64
CA ARG A 87 -17.91 -10.27 -1.66
C ARG A 87 -18.50 -8.99 -1.05
N TRP A 88 -17.87 -8.42 -0.05
CA TRP A 88 -18.26 -7.13 0.51
C TRP A 88 -18.04 -5.98 -0.47
N GLN A 89 -16.89 -5.93 -1.14
CA GLN A 89 -16.57 -4.91 -2.16
C GLN A 89 -17.55 -5.01 -3.35
N GLU A 90 -17.89 -6.21 -3.81
CA GLU A 90 -18.84 -6.48 -4.89
C GLU A 90 -20.27 -5.97 -4.58
N LYS A 91 -20.66 -5.97 -3.30
CA LYS A 91 -21.96 -5.43 -2.87
C LYS A 91 -22.06 -3.90 -2.95
N SER A 92 -21.00 -3.21 -3.36
CA SER A 92 -20.93 -1.77 -3.60
C SER A 92 -20.36 -1.50 -5.00
N PRO A 93 -21.00 -1.95 -6.08
CA PRO A 93 -20.39 -2.00 -7.42
C PRO A 93 -20.11 -0.62 -8.02
N LEU A 94 -20.74 0.44 -7.53
CA LEU A 94 -20.52 1.81 -7.97
C LEU A 94 -19.38 2.49 -7.21
N ALA A 95 -19.01 2.01 -6.03
CA ALA A 95 -17.88 2.50 -5.26
C ALA A 95 -16.57 1.94 -5.80
N ARG A 96 -15.47 2.61 -5.46
CA ARG A 96 -14.11 2.10 -5.73
C ARG A 96 -13.44 1.68 -4.42
N PHE A 97 -12.60 0.67 -4.52
CA PHE A 97 -11.79 0.22 -3.39
C PHE A 97 -10.30 0.27 -3.75
N LEU A 98 -9.45 0.60 -2.79
CA LEU A 98 -8.01 0.47 -2.91
C LEU A 98 -7.56 -0.73 -2.09
N ASP A 99 -6.99 -1.71 -2.76
CA ASP A 99 -6.27 -2.84 -2.16
C ASP A 99 -4.78 -2.54 -2.19
N LEU A 100 -4.21 -2.07 -1.09
CA LEU A 100 -2.78 -1.77 -0.98
C LEU A 100 -2.09 -2.78 -0.08
N THR A 101 -1.01 -3.42 -0.59
CA THR A 101 -0.32 -4.49 0.12
C THR A 101 1.19 -4.43 0.00
N LYS A 102 1.88 -5.08 0.92
CA LYS A 102 3.29 -5.45 0.82
C LYS A 102 3.51 -6.92 0.42
N TRP A 103 2.41 -7.67 0.19
CA TRP A 103 2.44 -9.04 -0.36
C TRP A 103 1.75 -9.14 -1.72
N PRO A 104 2.11 -8.32 -2.73
CA PRO A 104 1.52 -8.42 -4.06
C PRO A 104 1.83 -9.75 -4.75
N THR A 105 2.78 -10.53 -4.22
CA THR A 105 3.08 -11.90 -4.66
C THR A 105 1.90 -12.85 -4.51
N ARG A 106 0.86 -12.50 -3.75
CA ARG A 106 -0.40 -13.26 -3.67
C ARG A 106 -1.41 -12.89 -4.76
N TYR A 107 -1.28 -11.74 -5.41
CA TYR A 107 -2.22 -11.34 -6.46
C TYR A 107 -2.32 -12.36 -7.60
N PRO A 108 -1.23 -12.95 -8.14
CA PRO A 108 -1.33 -13.89 -9.25
C PRO A 108 -2.34 -15.03 -9.02
N SER A 109 -2.38 -15.61 -7.84
CA SER A 109 -3.31 -16.71 -7.51
C SER A 109 -4.75 -16.25 -7.27
N LEU A 110 -4.97 -14.97 -7.01
CA LEU A 110 -6.27 -14.39 -6.66
C LEU A 110 -6.86 -13.52 -7.78
N LEU A 111 -6.09 -13.25 -8.84
CA LEU A 111 -6.37 -12.21 -9.82
C LEU A 111 -7.76 -12.32 -10.46
N SER A 112 -8.18 -13.54 -10.81
CA SER A 112 -9.49 -13.81 -11.40
C SER A 112 -10.67 -13.61 -10.46
N ARG A 113 -10.41 -13.44 -9.16
CA ARG A 113 -11.43 -13.27 -8.11
C ARG A 113 -11.52 -11.84 -7.59
N ILE A 114 -10.55 -10.97 -7.94
CA ILE A 114 -10.55 -9.57 -7.49
C ILE A 114 -11.73 -8.84 -8.16
N PRO A 115 -12.57 -8.14 -7.38
CA PRO A 115 -13.72 -7.40 -7.92
C PRO A 115 -13.31 -6.28 -8.86
N LYS A 116 -14.07 -6.05 -9.93
CA LYS A 116 -13.76 -5.05 -10.98
C LYS A 116 -13.65 -3.61 -10.48
N ASN A 117 -14.28 -3.30 -9.36
CA ASN A 117 -14.24 -1.97 -8.74
C ASN A 117 -13.05 -1.76 -7.78
N VAL A 118 -12.08 -2.67 -7.80
CA VAL A 118 -10.85 -2.60 -7.00
C VAL A 118 -9.69 -2.05 -7.83
N VAL A 119 -8.97 -1.09 -7.26
CA VAL A 119 -7.64 -0.65 -7.70
C VAL A 119 -6.61 -1.48 -6.95
N ILE A 120 -5.76 -2.18 -7.69
CA ILE A 120 -4.74 -3.09 -7.13
C ILE A 120 -3.46 -2.32 -6.87
N GLY A 121 -2.98 -2.31 -5.64
CA GLY A 121 -1.82 -1.53 -5.25
C GLY A 121 -0.77 -2.29 -4.46
N ALA A 122 0.46 -1.77 -4.52
CA ALA A 122 1.54 -2.24 -3.66
C ALA A 122 2.39 -1.08 -3.13
N THR A 123 2.94 -1.26 -1.93
CA THR A 123 3.98 -0.37 -1.40
C THR A 123 5.34 -0.84 -1.87
N ILE A 124 6.11 0.06 -2.48
CA ILE A 124 7.46 -0.20 -3.02
C ILE A 124 8.36 0.95 -2.56
N GLU A 125 9.21 0.73 -1.58
CA GLU A 125 9.97 1.79 -0.95
C GLU A 125 11.24 2.17 -1.73
N THR A 126 11.77 1.25 -2.55
CA THR A 126 13.05 1.36 -3.26
C THR A 126 13.19 0.28 -4.33
N ASN A 127 14.10 0.46 -5.28
CA ASN A 127 14.58 -0.59 -6.19
C ASN A 127 15.88 -1.27 -5.73
N ARG A 128 16.50 -0.78 -4.63
CA ARG A 128 17.75 -1.32 -4.10
C ARG A 128 17.53 -2.43 -3.06
N PRO A 129 18.48 -3.37 -2.92
CA PRO A 129 18.54 -4.22 -1.74
C PRO A 129 18.76 -3.35 -0.49
N THR A 130 17.92 -3.53 0.52
CA THR A 130 18.10 -2.81 1.79
C THR A 130 18.94 -3.65 2.74
N THR A 131 19.99 -3.05 3.29
CA THR A 131 20.82 -3.66 4.35
C THR A 131 20.11 -3.67 5.70
N MET A 132 19.15 -2.76 5.90
CA MET A 132 18.29 -2.73 7.08
C MET A 132 17.10 -3.67 6.92
N LYS A 133 16.79 -4.44 7.94
CA LYS A 133 15.55 -5.20 8.01
C LYS A 133 14.37 -4.26 8.28
N ILE A 134 13.77 -3.74 7.22
CA ILE A 134 12.70 -2.75 7.29
C ILE A 134 11.32 -3.40 7.45
N SER A 135 11.14 -4.61 6.90
CA SER A 135 9.89 -5.34 6.91
C SER A 135 10.16 -6.84 6.73
N ARG A 136 9.22 -7.67 7.20
CA ARG A 136 9.18 -9.11 6.91
C ARG A 136 8.44 -9.46 5.62
N ALA A 137 7.87 -8.47 4.94
CA ALA A 137 7.24 -8.66 3.63
C ALA A 137 8.29 -9.01 2.56
N PRO A 138 7.89 -9.54 1.40
CA PRO A 138 8.77 -9.77 0.27
C PRO A 138 9.59 -8.53 -0.10
N SER A 139 10.78 -8.71 -0.66
CA SER A 139 11.62 -7.57 -1.06
C SER A 139 10.90 -6.65 -2.05
N PRO A 140 11.22 -5.33 -2.09
CA PRO A 140 10.63 -4.40 -3.04
C PRO A 140 10.74 -4.87 -4.50
N CYS A 141 11.87 -5.48 -4.90
CA CYS A 141 12.05 -6.04 -6.24
C CYS A 141 11.07 -7.19 -6.55
N LEU A 142 10.80 -8.07 -5.59
CA LEU A 142 9.79 -9.13 -5.77
C LEU A 142 8.39 -8.56 -5.86
N ARG A 143 8.11 -7.49 -5.10
CA ARG A 143 6.83 -6.79 -5.15
C ARG A 143 6.63 -6.08 -6.50
N LEU A 144 7.67 -5.44 -7.05
CA LEU A 144 7.63 -4.86 -8.41
C LEU A 144 7.36 -5.93 -9.48
N LYS A 145 8.06 -7.06 -9.43
CA LYS A 145 7.82 -8.19 -10.36
C LYS A 145 6.36 -8.68 -10.31
N ALA A 146 5.80 -8.81 -9.11
CA ALA A 146 4.41 -9.21 -8.95
C ALA A 146 3.44 -8.16 -9.51
N MET A 147 3.71 -6.87 -9.31
CA MET A 147 2.88 -5.79 -9.85
C MET A 147 2.99 -5.69 -11.38
N LYS A 148 4.16 -5.94 -11.96
CA LYS A 148 4.31 -6.08 -13.42
C LYS A 148 3.44 -7.22 -13.95
N TYR A 149 3.49 -8.40 -13.31
CA TYR A 149 2.62 -9.52 -13.68
C TYR A 149 1.13 -9.13 -13.63
N VAL A 150 0.70 -8.44 -12.57
CA VAL A 150 -0.69 -7.93 -12.47
C VAL A 150 -1.01 -7.04 -13.67
N ALA A 151 -0.16 -6.07 -13.98
CA ALA A 151 -0.39 -5.13 -15.08
C ALA A 151 -0.45 -5.79 -16.47
N GLU A 152 0.22 -6.93 -16.65
CA GLU A 152 0.23 -7.70 -17.90
C GLU A 152 -0.97 -8.66 -18.01
N ASN A 153 -1.60 -9.04 -16.91
CA ASN A 153 -2.60 -10.10 -16.87
C ASN A 153 -4.01 -9.64 -16.40
N THR A 154 -4.24 -8.32 -16.31
CA THR A 154 -5.55 -7.77 -15.92
C THR A 154 -5.76 -6.36 -16.43
N ASP A 155 -7.03 -5.97 -16.57
CA ASP A 155 -7.44 -4.59 -16.89
C ASP A 155 -7.67 -3.73 -15.62
N HIS A 156 -7.39 -4.25 -14.44
CA HIS A 156 -7.47 -3.45 -13.22
C HIS A 156 -6.50 -2.28 -13.25
N ARG A 157 -6.94 -1.13 -12.75
CA ARG A 157 -6.00 -0.03 -12.48
C ARG A 157 -5.01 -0.46 -11.42
N THR A 158 -3.73 -0.17 -11.64
CA THR A 158 -2.67 -0.40 -10.66
C THR A 158 -2.29 0.91 -9.96
N PHE A 159 -1.88 0.81 -8.70
CA PHE A 159 -1.43 1.90 -7.86
C PHE A 159 -0.13 1.53 -7.14
N LEU A 160 0.82 2.45 -7.08
CA LEU A 160 2.04 2.24 -6.30
C LEU A 160 2.19 3.31 -5.22
N SER A 161 2.53 2.88 -4.02
CA SER A 161 2.92 3.77 -2.92
C SER A 161 4.42 3.64 -2.69
N VAL A 162 5.16 4.69 -3.02
CA VAL A 162 6.58 4.87 -2.71
C VAL A 162 6.65 5.69 -1.43
N GLU A 163 6.10 5.14 -0.34
CA GLU A 163 6.00 5.80 0.96
C GLU A 163 6.17 4.76 2.10
N PRO A 164 7.18 4.91 2.95
CA PRO A 164 8.27 5.91 2.85
C PRO A 164 9.24 5.61 1.72
N ILE A 165 9.68 6.65 1.01
CA ILE A 165 10.74 6.50 0.02
C ILE A 165 12.08 6.28 0.72
N LEU A 166 12.82 5.27 0.28
CA LEU A 166 14.17 4.95 0.76
C LEU A 166 15.19 5.22 -0.33
N ASP A 167 16.49 5.14 -0.03
CA ASP A 167 17.54 5.34 -1.03
C ASP A 167 17.36 4.43 -2.25
N PHE A 168 17.53 4.98 -3.45
CA PHE A 168 17.17 4.34 -4.72
C PHE A 168 17.98 4.89 -5.90
N ASP A 169 17.91 4.21 -7.05
CA ASP A 169 18.45 4.64 -8.34
C ASP A 169 17.34 5.23 -9.20
N VAL A 170 17.45 6.51 -9.55
CA VAL A 170 16.36 7.32 -10.11
C VAL A 170 15.82 6.74 -11.40
N GLU A 171 16.68 6.61 -12.43
CA GLU A 171 16.30 6.17 -13.77
C GLU A 171 15.84 4.72 -13.78
N GLU A 172 16.55 3.84 -13.05
CA GLU A 172 16.20 2.44 -12.96
C GLU A 172 14.86 2.25 -12.26
N PHE A 173 14.62 2.96 -11.13
CA PHE A 173 13.37 2.83 -10.39
C PHE A 173 12.18 3.36 -11.18
N ALA A 174 12.34 4.51 -11.86
CA ALA A 174 11.31 5.06 -12.74
C ALA A 174 10.99 4.09 -13.91
N SER A 175 12.02 3.48 -14.51
CA SER A 175 11.86 2.47 -15.57
C SER A 175 11.07 1.25 -15.09
N LEU A 176 11.40 0.70 -13.92
CA LEU A 176 10.69 -0.44 -13.32
C LEU A 176 9.22 -0.11 -13.00
N ILE A 177 8.96 1.11 -12.53
CA ILE A 177 7.59 1.57 -12.27
C ILE A 177 6.82 1.74 -13.59
N ARG A 178 7.46 2.23 -14.66
CA ARG A 178 6.84 2.37 -15.99
C ARG A 178 6.33 1.02 -16.53
N GLU A 179 7.03 -0.08 -16.26
CA GLU A 179 6.60 -1.42 -16.65
C GLU A 179 5.30 -1.87 -15.95
N VAL A 180 5.05 -1.38 -14.72
CA VAL A 180 3.79 -1.63 -13.98
C VAL A 180 2.63 -0.82 -14.57
N ARG A 181 2.89 0.24 -15.34
CA ARG A 181 1.87 1.14 -15.91
C ARG A 181 0.84 1.62 -14.88
N PRO A 182 1.27 2.15 -13.72
CA PRO A 182 0.33 2.51 -12.67
C PRO A 182 -0.54 3.69 -13.11
N TRP A 183 -1.82 3.65 -12.73
CA TRP A 183 -2.70 4.80 -12.87
C TRP A 183 -2.20 6.01 -12.08
N LYS A 184 -1.62 5.74 -10.91
CA LYS A 184 -1.10 6.77 -10.00
C LYS A 184 0.03 6.20 -9.14
N VAL A 185 1.00 7.05 -8.81
CA VAL A 185 2.07 6.78 -7.85
C VAL A 185 2.03 7.81 -6.74
N ALA A 186 1.98 7.40 -5.48
CA ALA A 186 2.19 8.28 -4.34
C ALA A 186 3.65 8.23 -3.91
N VAL A 187 4.28 9.40 -3.70
CA VAL A 187 5.69 9.50 -3.30
C VAL A 187 5.81 10.37 -2.05
N GLY A 188 6.51 9.86 -1.03
CA GLY A 188 6.73 10.64 0.19
C GLY A 188 7.75 10.03 1.15
N TYR A 189 8.32 10.91 1.96
CA TYR A 189 9.22 10.53 3.05
C TYR A 189 8.46 9.96 4.27
N ASP A 190 9.21 9.36 5.18
CA ASP A 190 8.69 8.95 6.49
C ASP A 190 8.17 10.15 7.31
N ASN A 191 6.96 9.98 7.87
CA ASN A 191 6.30 11.01 8.67
C ASN A 191 6.52 10.85 10.20
N TYR A 192 7.19 9.77 10.62
CA TYR A 192 7.23 9.37 12.02
C TYR A 192 8.63 9.43 12.64
N GLY A 193 9.60 9.98 11.91
CA GLY A 193 10.96 10.18 12.41
C GLY A 193 11.73 8.89 12.68
N ASN A 194 11.48 7.85 11.89
CA ASN A 194 12.11 6.53 12.04
C ASN A 194 13.60 6.52 11.59
N LYS A 195 14.15 7.66 11.16
CA LYS A 195 15.53 7.81 10.69
C LYS A 195 15.93 6.75 9.66
N LEU A 196 15.03 6.53 8.71
CA LEU A 196 15.26 5.60 7.61
C LEU A 196 16.37 6.12 6.67
N PRO A 197 16.96 5.29 5.81
CA PRO A 197 17.92 5.70 4.78
C PRO A 197 17.18 6.49 3.68
N GLU A 198 16.82 7.72 3.98
CA GLU A 198 16.12 8.62 3.07
C GLU A 198 17.07 9.15 1.98
N PRO A 199 16.63 9.23 0.71
CA PRO A 199 17.37 9.91 -0.35
C PRO A 199 17.41 11.44 -0.13
N PRO A 200 18.35 12.19 -0.75
CA PRO A 200 18.29 13.64 -0.72
C PRO A 200 17.09 14.18 -1.50
N LEU A 201 16.58 15.36 -1.10
CA LEU A 201 15.40 15.98 -1.70
C LEU A 201 15.53 16.14 -3.23
N GLU A 202 16.69 16.61 -3.70
CA GLU A 202 16.93 16.79 -5.14
C GLU A 202 16.68 15.50 -5.94
N ARG A 203 17.12 14.35 -5.40
CA ARG A 203 16.89 13.05 -6.04
C ARG A 203 15.42 12.66 -6.09
N VAL A 204 14.68 12.96 -5.03
CA VAL A 204 13.23 12.71 -4.99
C VAL A 204 12.47 13.61 -5.96
N GLU A 205 12.88 14.88 -6.09
CA GLU A 205 12.26 15.79 -7.07
C GLU A 205 12.50 15.32 -8.51
N ALA A 206 13.75 14.95 -8.86
CA ALA A 206 14.05 14.41 -10.19
C ALA A 206 13.25 13.12 -10.48
N PHE A 207 13.09 12.27 -9.47
CA PHE A 207 12.27 11.06 -9.61
C PHE A 207 10.79 11.37 -9.85
N ILE A 208 10.22 12.33 -9.12
CA ILE A 208 8.84 12.77 -9.29
C ILE A 208 8.62 13.34 -10.70
N GLU A 209 9.57 14.11 -11.21
CA GLU A 209 9.52 14.63 -12.58
C GLU A 209 9.48 13.50 -13.62
N LEU A 210 10.39 12.53 -13.52
CA LEU A 210 10.41 11.36 -14.41
C LEU A 210 9.12 10.53 -14.35
N LEU A 211 8.56 10.32 -13.14
CA LEU A 211 7.27 9.64 -13.00
C LEU A 211 6.15 10.42 -13.68
N GLY A 212 6.17 11.76 -13.57
CA GLY A 212 5.16 12.64 -14.17
C GLY A 212 5.06 12.56 -15.69
N GLU A 213 6.08 12.05 -16.38
CA GLU A 213 6.04 11.84 -17.83
C GLU A 213 5.05 10.73 -18.28
N PHE A 214 4.70 9.79 -17.38
CA PHE A 214 3.92 8.62 -17.76
C PHE A 214 2.80 8.23 -16.79
N THR A 215 2.72 8.84 -15.60
CA THR A 215 1.69 8.55 -14.61
C THR A 215 1.33 9.78 -13.78
N GLU A 216 0.16 9.76 -13.17
CA GLU A 216 -0.21 10.81 -12.20
C GLU A 216 0.57 10.59 -10.88
N VAL A 217 1.25 11.64 -10.39
CA VAL A 217 2.03 11.58 -9.15
C VAL A 217 1.31 12.33 -8.03
N GLU A 218 1.01 11.62 -6.95
CA GLU A 218 0.57 12.24 -5.69
C GLU A 218 1.78 12.51 -4.81
N ARG A 219 2.18 13.78 -4.74
CA ARG A 219 3.21 14.25 -3.80
C ARG A 219 2.66 14.23 -2.39
N LYS A 220 3.22 13.39 -1.55
CA LYS A 220 2.87 13.27 -0.13
C LYS A 220 3.73 14.23 0.70
N THR A 221 4.37 13.76 1.75
CA THR A 221 5.36 14.54 2.47
C THR A 221 6.66 14.53 1.69
N VAL A 222 6.91 15.60 0.92
CA VAL A 222 8.19 15.82 0.22
C VAL A 222 8.90 16.97 0.91
N ARG A 223 10.08 16.72 1.46
CA ARG A 223 10.89 17.62 2.30
C ARG A 223 12.35 17.25 2.19
N LYS A 224 13.25 18.04 2.75
CA LYS A 224 14.65 17.61 2.98
C LYS A 224 14.66 16.30 3.78
N ALA A 225 15.59 15.40 3.46
CA ALA A 225 15.82 14.21 4.26
C ALA A 225 16.23 14.61 5.69
N TRP A 226 15.95 13.78 6.67
CA TRP A 226 16.20 14.11 8.09
C TRP A 226 17.67 14.43 8.40
N TRP A 227 18.59 14.03 7.55
CA TRP A 227 20.04 14.25 7.69
C TRP A 227 20.56 15.43 6.82
N GLU A 228 19.74 16.01 5.93
CA GLU A 228 20.09 17.19 5.15
C GLU A 228 19.99 18.46 6.01
N LYS A 229 20.98 19.35 5.88
CA LYS A 229 21.03 20.65 6.57
C LYS A 229 20.15 21.72 5.88
#